data_5f42433e5f4f0ea83640fe7edcb249b3
#
_entry.id   5f42433e5f4f0ea83640fe7edcb249b3
#
_cell.length_a   1.000
_cell.length_b   1.000
_cell.length_c   1.000
_cell.angle_alpha   90.00
_cell.angle_beta   90.00
_cell.angle_gamma   90.00
#
_symmetry.space_group_name_H-M   'P 1'
#
loop_
_entity.id
_entity.type
_entity.pdbx_description
1 polymer ?
#
loop_
_entity_poly.entity_id
_entity_poly.type
_entity_poly.pdbx_seq_one_letter_code
_entity_poly.pdbx_strand_id
1 'polypeptide(L)'
;VYPFSQAIQNGADAILVGHLLIPKVTGIYPASLSRKFICKYIRKKFRYNRLIITDDLKMRAIKLFYGPDLAVRKAFEAGNDIIVFRFNKDEEQRVLNNIVQLVESGKIKENRIDRSVNRIIEIKEKYDISDKQNFEGVNVDKINEKIIDIRKKCNIENT
;
A
#
# COMPACT_ATOMS: atom_id res chain seq x y z
N VAL A 1 4.26 -6.71 18.29
CA VAL A 1 3.63 -5.37 18.26
C VAL A 1 4.61 -4.29 18.72
N TYR A 2 5.50 -4.58 19.69
CA TYR A 2 6.45 -3.61 20.25
C TYR A 2 7.32 -2.88 19.20
N PRO A 3 7.98 -3.53 18.22
CA PRO A 3 8.78 -2.83 17.22
C PRO A 3 7.97 -1.81 16.41
N PHE A 4 6.75 -2.18 16.02
CA PHE A 4 5.87 -1.30 15.24
C PHE A 4 5.39 -0.10 16.06
N SER A 5 5.10 -0.28 17.36
CA SER A 5 4.72 0.84 18.21
C SER A 5 5.88 1.81 18.39
N GLN A 6 7.12 1.31 18.52
CA GLN A 6 8.30 2.16 18.56
C GLN A 6 8.54 2.91 17.24
N ALA A 7 8.41 2.24 16.09
CA ALA A 7 8.51 2.90 14.80
C ALA A 7 7.50 4.03 14.64
N ILE A 8 6.24 3.81 15.06
CA ILE A 8 5.19 4.82 15.04
C ILE A 8 5.55 6.01 15.94
N GLN A 9 6.00 5.76 17.15
CA GLN A 9 6.40 6.80 18.12
C GLN A 9 7.61 7.61 17.61
N ASN A 10 8.52 6.97 16.88
CA ASN A 10 9.68 7.61 16.26
C ASN A 10 9.37 8.19 14.87
N GLY A 11 8.10 8.30 14.49
CA GLY A 11 7.68 9.06 13.33
C GLY A 11 7.73 8.33 12.00
N ALA A 12 7.54 7.00 11.98
CA ALA A 12 7.43 6.26 10.72
C ALA A 12 6.39 6.90 9.78
N ASP A 13 6.78 7.20 8.54
CA ASP A 13 5.95 7.93 7.59
C ASP A 13 4.92 7.05 6.89
N ALA A 14 5.19 5.75 6.77
CA ALA A 14 4.26 4.80 6.18
C ALA A 14 4.27 3.46 6.91
N ILE A 15 3.13 2.79 6.92
CA ILE A 15 2.97 1.41 7.40
C ILE A 15 2.41 0.58 6.25
N LEU A 16 3.15 -0.46 5.86
CA LEU A 16 2.64 -1.47 4.95
C LEU A 16 1.89 -2.54 5.72
N VAL A 17 0.66 -2.85 5.29
CA VAL A 17 -0.22 -3.83 5.92
C VAL A 17 -0.36 -5.05 5.02
N GLY A 18 0.24 -6.16 5.45
CA GLY A 18 0.14 -7.46 4.78
C GLY A 18 -1.23 -8.14 4.92
N HIS A 19 -1.39 -9.27 4.27
CA HIS A 19 -2.67 -10.01 4.18
C HIS A 19 -2.84 -11.07 5.26
N LEU A 20 -2.36 -10.81 6.49
CA LEU A 20 -2.51 -11.75 7.60
C LEU A 20 -3.95 -11.80 8.11
N LEU A 21 -4.48 -13.00 8.24
CA LEU A 21 -5.77 -13.25 8.89
C LEU A 21 -5.55 -13.65 10.34
N ILE A 22 -5.92 -12.77 11.26
CA ILE A 22 -5.85 -12.98 12.71
C ILE A 22 -7.24 -12.73 13.29
N PRO A 23 -8.15 -13.71 13.33
CA PRO A 23 -9.57 -13.50 13.57
C PRO A 23 -9.92 -12.67 14.82
N LYS A 24 -9.19 -12.88 15.93
CA LYS A 24 -9.39 -12.10 17.17
C LYS A 24 -9.13 -10.60 16.97
N VAL A 25 -8.23 -10.24 16.06
CA VAL A 25 -7.79 -8.85 15.81
C VAL A 25 -8.42 -8.28 14.55
N THR A 26 -8.36 -9.03 13.45
CA THR A 26 -8.80 -8.55 12.14
C THR A 26 -10.28 -8.84 11.86
N GLY A 27 -10.90 -9.77 12.58
CA GLY A 27 -12.22 -10.31 12.25
C GLY A 27 -12.12 -11.31 11.09
N ILE A 28 -13.11 -11.30 10.20
CA ILE A 28 -13.22 -12.25 9.07
C ILE A 28 -12.40 -11.84 7.85
N TYR A 29 -11.85 -10.64 7.84
CA TYR A 29 -11.03 -10.13 6.73
C TYR A 29 -9.55 -10.17 7.05
N PRO A 30 -8.65 -10.34 6.06
CA PRO A 30 -7.23 -10.12 6.22
C PRO A 30 -6.94 -8.69 6.70
N ALA A 31 -5.82 -8.48 7.38
CA ALA A 31 -5.48 -7.21 8.02
C ALA A 31 -5.58 -6.00 7.07
N SER A 32 -5.08 -6.14 5.84
CA SER A 32 -5.15 -5.11 4.79
C SER A 32 -6.59 -4.76 4.34
N LEU A 33 -7.54 -5.68 4.49
CA LEU A 33 -8.95 -5.48 4.15
C LEU A 33 -9.83 -5.25 5.38
N SER A 34 -9.24 -5.25 6.58
CA SER A 34 -9.97 -5.16 7.85
C SER A 34 -10.09 -3.75 8.37
N ARG A 35 -11.29 -3.16 8.26
CA ARG A 35 -11.60 -1.88 8.89
C ARG A 35 -11.40 -1.93 10.41
N LYS A 36 -11.73 -3.06 11.04
CA LYS A 36 -11.49 -3.27 12.48
C LYS A 36 -10.02 -3.09 12.82
N PHE A 37 -9.12 -3.70 12.05
CA PHE A 37 -7.68 -3.61 12.28
C PHE A 37 -7.15 -2.20 11.98
N ILE A 38 -7.40 -1.68 10.78
CA ILE A 38 -6.84 -0.40 10.36
C ILE A 38 -7.41 0.76 11.16
N CYS A 39 -8.74 0.90 11.24
CA CYS A 39 -9.32 2.04 11.95
C CYS A 39 -9.22 1.92 13.46
N LYS A 40 -9.49 0.74 14.04
CA LYS A 40 -9.52 0.61 15.50
C LYS A 40 -8.14 0.48 16.12
N TYR A 41 -7.25 -0.34 15.50
CA TYR A 41 -5.92 -0.57 16.08
C TYR A 41 -4.89 0.45 15.56
N ILE A 42 -4.71 0.59 14.24
CA ILE A 42 -3.67 1.47 13.72
C ILE A 42 -4.04 2.94 13.94
N ARG A 43 -5.18 3.39 13.43
CA ARG A 43 -5.58 4.80 13.52
C ARG A 43 -5.88 5.25 14.95
N LYS A 44 -6.77 4.51 15.68
CA LYS A 44 -7.23 4.96 17.00
C LYS A 44 -6.29 4.55 18.13
N LYS A 45 -5.96 3.25 18.27
CA LYS A 45 -5.16 2.78 19.41
C LYS A 45 -3.72 3.27 19.37
N PHE A 46 -3.07 3.20 18.20
CA PHE A 46 -1.71 3.72 18.00
C PHE A 46 -1.67 5.22 17.63
N ARG A 47 -2.84 5.86 17.45
CA ARG A 47 -2.96 7.27 17.03
C ARG A 47 -2.16 7.60 15.76
N TYR A 48 -2.02 6.62 14.86
CA TYR A 48 -1.24 6.78 13.66
C TYR A 48 -2.02 7.53 12.58
N ASN A 49 -1.54 8.67 12.16
CA ASN A 49 -2.22 9.54 11.20
C ASN A 49 -1.46 9.74 9.87
N ARG A 50 -0.40 8.96 9.63
CA ARG A 50 0.35 9.00 8.38
C ARG A 50 -0.10 7.90 7.40
N LEU A 51 0.67 7.62 6.35
CA LEU A 51 0.27 6.71 5.28
C LEU A 51 0.10 5.25 5.74
N ILE A 52 -0.96 4.63 5.27
CA ILE A 52 -1.18 3.19 5.36
C ILE A 52 -1.28 2.66 3.94
N ILE A 53 -0.44 1.68 3.64
CA ILE A 53 -0.28 1.09 2.31
C ILE A 53 -0.64 -0.39 2.39
N THR A 54 -1.40 -0.92 1.44
CA THR A 54 -1.61 -2.37 1.37
C THR A 54 -0.37 -3.06 0.80
N ASP A 55 -0.21 -4.35 1.09
CA ASP A 55 0.57 -5.24 0.25
C ASP A 55 -0.18 -5.51 -1.08
N ASP A 56 0.45 -6.19 -2.04
CA ASP A 56 -0.11 -6.44 -3.37
C ASP A 56 -1.38 -7.28 -3.32
N LEU A 57 -2.52 -6.69 -3.68
CA LEU A 57 -3.82 -7.35 -3.68
C LEU A 57 -3.94 -8.53 -4.68
N LYS A 58 -2.96 -8.69 -5.58
CA LYS A 58 -2.90 -9.85 -6.47
C LYS A 58 -2.25 -11.09 -5.83
N MET A 59 -1.72 -10.96 -4.61
CA MET A 59 -1.19 -12.10 -3.85
C MET A 59 -2.25 -13.17 -3.64
N ARG A 60 -1.80 -14.43 -3.61
CA ARG A 60 -2.66 -15.62 -3.51
C ARG A 60 -3.64 -15.56 -2.33
N ALA A 61 -3.20 -15.02 -1.18
CA ALA A 61 -4.01 -14.85 0.02
C ALA A 61 -5.27 -13.98 -0.20
N ILE A 62 -5.24 -13.07 -1.17
CA ILE A 62 -6.39 -12.25 -1.56
C ILE A 62 -7.09 -12.84 -2.77
N LYS A 63 -6.33 -13.15 -3.83
CA LYS A 63 -6.87 -13.59 -5.13
C LYS A 63 -7.80 -14.80 -5.02
N LEU A 64 -7.54 -15.74 -4.09
CA LEU A 64 -8.36 -16.94 -3.93
C LEU A 64 -9.75 -16.67 -3.36
N PHE A 65 -9.94 -15.59 -2.61
CA PHE A 65 -11.18 -15.32 -1.88
C PHE A 65 -11.88 -14.03 -2.31
N TYR A 66 -11.18 -13.15 -3.01
CA TYR A 66 -11.69 -11.83 -3.40
C TYR A 66 -11.36 -11.55 -4.85
N GLY A 67 -12.38 -11.20 -5.63
CA GLY A 67 -12.15 -10.62 -6.97
C GLY A 67 -11.53 -9.22 -6.86
N PRO A 68 -10.90 -8.71 -7.94
CA PRO A 68 -10.20 -7.43 -7.93
C PRO A 68 -11.03 -6.27 -7.39
N ASP A 69 -12.25 -6.12 -7.86
CA ASP A 69 -13.15 -5.03 -7.47
C ASP A 69 -13.50 -5.06 -5.98
N LEU A 70 -13.79 -6.26 -5.47
CA LEU A 70 -14.12 -6.44 -4.05
C LEU A 70 -12.90 -6.19 -3.17
N ALA A 71 -11.72 -6.68 -3.58
CA ALA A 71 -10.48 -6.50 -2.83
C ALA A 71 -10.12 -5.02 -2.72
N VAL A 72 -10.13 -4.27 -3.83
CA VAL A 72 -9.83 -2.84 -3.85
C VAL A 72 -10.87 -2.06 -3.05
N ARG A 73 -12.16 -2.33 -3.23
CA ARG A 73 -13.22 -1.70 -2.44
C ARG A 73 -13.03 -1.94 -0.95
N LYS A 74 -12.77 -3.17 -0.53
CA LYS A 74 -12.55 -3.52 0.88
C LYS A 74 -11.30 -2.87 1.46
N ALA A 75 -10.20 -2.80 0.71
CA ALA A 75 -9.00 -2.09 1.10
C ALA A 75 -9.28 -0.59 1.32
N PHE A 76 -10.06 0.02 0.44
CA PHE A 76 -10.51 1.41 0.56
C PHE A 76 -11.39 1.61 1.80
N GLU A 77 -12.43 0.79 1.97
CA GLU A 77 -13.34 0.83 3.13
C GLU A 77 -12.59 0.59 4.44
N ALA A 78 -11.55 -0.23 4.44
CA ALA A 78 -10.73 -0.50 5.61
C ALA A 78 -9.95 0.71 6.10
N GLY A 79 -9.57 1.64 5.21
CA GLY A 79 -8.89 2.88 5.59
C GLY A 79 -7.44 2.97 5.14
N ASN A 80 -7.02 2.15 4.16
CA ASN A 80 -5.71 2.31 3.51
C ASN A 80 -5.70 3.59 2.67
N ASP A 81 -4.57 4.25 2.61
CA ASP A 81 -4.39 5.47 1.81
C ASP A 81 -3.87 5.13 0.41
N ILE A 82 -2.97 4.16 0.31
CA ILE A 82 -2.43 3.66 -0.96
C ILE A 82 -2.76 2.17 -1.08
N ILE A 83 -3.22 1.78 -2.27
CA ILE A 83 -3.55 0.39 -2.58
C ILE A 83 -2.60 -0.09 -3.66
N VAL A 84 -1.84 -1.14 -3.36
CA VAL A 84 -0.88 -1.75 -4.30
C VAL A 84 -1.55 -2.94 -5.00
N PHE A 85 -1.47 -2.95 -6.31
CA PHE A 85 -1.92 -4.09 -7.12
C PHE A 85 -1.20 -4.13 -8.47
N ARG A 86 -1.00 -5.33 -9.02
CA ARG A 86 -0.40 -5.55 -10.33
C ARG A 86 -1.43 -6.12 -11.29
N PHE A 87 -2.38 -5.30 -11.71
CA PHE A 87 -3.37 -5.66 -12.71
C PHE A 87 -2.85 -5.35 -14.13
N ASN A 88 -3.47 -5.96 -15.14
CA ASN A 88 -3.30 -5.50 -16.52
C ASN A 88 -4.10 -4.18 -16.71
N LYS A 89 -3.86 -3.48 -17.83
CA LYS A 89 -4.50 -2.18 -18.10
C LYS A 89 -6.03 -2.22 -18.07
N ASP A 90 -6.63 -3.29 -18.54
CA ASP A 90 -8.09 -3.42 -18.61
C ASP A 90 -8.69 -3.64 -17.21
N GLU A 91 -8.04 -4.46 -16.38
CA GLU A 91 -8.40 -4.66 -14.99
C GLU A 91 -8.24 -3.36 -14.19
N GLU A 92 -7.16 -2.63 -14.41
CA GLU A 92 -6.87 -1.36 -13.77
C GLU A 92 -7.95 -0.33 -14.08
N GLN A 93 -8.25 -0.11 -15.36
CA GLN A 93 -9.28 0.84 -15.78
C GLN A 93 -10.66 0.49 -15.24
N ARG A 94 -11.02 -0.80 -15.25
CA ARG A 94 -12.28 -1.28 -14.69
C ARG A 94 -12.37 -1.02 -13.18
N VAL A 95 -11.30 -1.30 -12.43
CA VAL A 95 -11.25 -1.05 -10.98
C VAL A 95 -11.34 0.44 -10.66
N LEU A 96 -10.64 1.29 -11.42
CA LEU A 96 -10.73 2.75 -11.26
C LEU A 96 -12.14 3.25 -11.52
N ASN A 97 -12.77 2.84 -12.62
CA ASN A 97 -14.15 3.22 -12.93
C ASN A 97 -15.13 2.78 -11.83
N ASN A 98 -14.94 1.59 -11.27
CA ASN A 98 -15.76 1.09 -10.15
C ASN A 98 -15.60 1.97 -8.90
N ILE A 99 -14.38 2.40 -8.56
CA ILE A 99 -14.15 3.31 -7.42
C ILE A 99 -14.83 4.66 -7.66
N VAL A 100 -14.73 5.22 -8.86
CA VAL A 100 -15.42 6.48 -9.24
C VAL A 100 -16.92 6.33 -9.02
N GLN A 101 -17.56 5.27 -9.54
CA GLN A 101 -18.98 5.00 -9.36
C GLN A 101 -19.37 4.83 -7.87
N LEU A 102 -18.52 4.23 -7.04
CA LEU A 102 -18.76 4.10 -5.60
C LEU A 102 -18.72 5.45 -4.88
N VAL A 103 -17.90 6.39 -5.34
CA VAL A 103 -17.87 7.76 -4.83
C VAL A 103 -19.09 8.54 -5.30
N GLU A 104 -19.39 8.56 -6.59
CA GLU A 104 -20.55 9.25 -7.18
C GLU A 104 -21.88 8.77 -6.59
N SER A 105 -22.01 7.47 -6.30
CA SER A 105 -23.18 6.92 -5.62
C SER A 105 -23.20 7.13 -4.10
N GLY A 106 -22.21 7.84 -3.54
CA GLY A 106 -22.11 8.11 -2.10
C GLY A 106 -21.75 6.92 -1.21
N LYS A 107 -21.49 5.74 -1.80
CA LYS A 107 -21.07 4.54 -1.04
C LYS A 107 -19.68 4.71 -0.43
N ILE A 108 -18.81 5.46 -1.12
CA ILE A 108 -17.54 5.96 -0.59
C ILE A 108 -17.66 7.47 -0.50
N LYS A 109 -17.46 8.03 0.69
CA LYS A 109 -17.54 9.48 0.88
C LYS A 109 -16.30 10.14 0.28
N GLU A 110 -16.49 11.22 -0.48
CA GLU A 110 -15.42 11.99 -1.11
C GLU A 110 -14.35 12.43 -0.10
N ASN A 111 -14.75 12.93 1.07
CA ASN A 111 -13.82 13.31 2.13
C ASN A 111 -12.93 12.16 2.65
N ARG A 112 -13.25 10.91 2.32
CA ARG A 112 -12.38 9.76 2.59
C ARG A 112 -11.21 9.73 1.59
N ILE A 113 -11.47 10.09 0.34
CA ILE A 113 -10.46 10.22 -0.71
C ILE A 113 -9.55 11.39 -0.37
N ASP A 114 -10.12 12.57 -0.10
CA ASP A 114 -9.37 13.80 0.22
C ASP A 114 -8.37 13.59 1.35
N ARG A 115 -8.80 12.92 2.42
CA ARG A 115 -7.89 12.62 3.54
C ARG A 115 -6.71 11.74 3.15
N SER A 116 -6.89 10.82 2.22
CA SER A 116 -5.78 9.99 1.74
C SER A 116 -4.86 10.76 0.80
N VAL A 117 -5.44 11.55 -0.10
CA VAL A 117 -4.68 12.41 -1.02
C VAL A 117 -3.85 13.41 -0.23
N ASN A 118 -4.43 14.08 0.77
CA ASN A 118 -3.70 15.03 1.62
C ASN A 118 -2.49 14.37 2.32
N ARG A 119 -2.65 13.15 2.88
CA ARG A 119 -1.51 12.45 3.47
C ARG A 119 -0.41 12.10 2.46
N ILE A 120 -0.81 11.77 1.24
CA ILE A 120 0.15 11.48 0.16
C ILE A 120 0.90 12.77 -0.21
N ILE A 121 0.19 13.89 -0.35
CA ILE A 121 0.78 15.19 -0.65
C ILE A 121 1.73 15.62 0.47
N GLU A 122 1.32 15.55 1.74
CA GLU A 122 2.16 15.87 2.89
C GLU A 122 3.51 15.11 2.88
N ILE A 123 3.49 13.81 2.51
CA ILE A 123 4.72 13.02 2.41
C ILE A 123 5.55 13.41 1.19
N LYS A 124 4.92 13.67 0.04
CA LYS A 124 5.62 14.15 -1.15
C LYS A 124 6.32 15.48 -0.89
N GLU A 125 5.64 16.41 -0.26
CA GLU A 125 6.21 17.72 0.12
C GLU A 125 7.36 17.57 1.14
N LYS A 126 7.17 16.74 2.17
CA LYS A 126 8.20 16.49 3.18
C LYS A 126 9.53 16.01 2.60
N TYR A 127 9.48 15.22 1.54
CA TYR A 127 10.65 14.61 0.89
C TYR A 127 11.00 15.26 -0.46
N ASP A 128 10.36 16.38 -0.78
CA ASP A 128 10.53 17.09 -2.06
C ASP A 128 10.38 16.17 -3.29
N ILE A 129 9.42 15.24 -3.22
CA ILE A 129 9.16 14.29 -4.32
C ILE A 129 8.33 14.99 -5.38
N SER A 130 8.95 15.27 -6.53
CA SER A 130 8.27 15.85 -7.68
C SER A 130 8.57 15.08 -8.97
N ASP A 131 7.67 15.16 -9.95
CA ASP A 131 7.86 14.56 -11.28
C ASP A 131 9.00 15.24 -12.08
N LYS A 132 9.53 16.35 -11.55
CA LYS A 132 10.65 17.11 -12.13
C LYS A 132 12.02 16.69 -11.60
N GLN A 133 12.09 15.74 -10.67
CA GLN A 133 13.37 15.20 -10.23
C GLN A 133 14.00 14.40 -11.37
N ASN A 134 14.85 15.05 -12.13
CA ASN A 134 15.74 14.39 -13.07
C ASN A 134 16.77 13.58 -12.26
N PHE A 135 16.69 12.28 -12.36
CA PHE A 135 17.76 11.39 -11.90
C PHE A 135 18.93 11.44 -12.90
N GLU A 136 19.43 12.64 -13.19
CA GLU A 136 20.62 12.83 -14.00
C GLU A 136 21.80 12.17 -13.29
N GLY A 137 22.40 11.21 -13.95
CA GLY A 137 23.62 10.54 -13.48
C GLY A 137 23.48 9.10 -13.01
N VAL A 138 22.26 8.51 -13.03
CA VAL A 138 22.11 7.08 -12.77
C VAL A 138 22.50 6.28 -14.02
N ASN A 139 23.73 5.76 -14.03
CA ASN A 139 24.17 4.85 -15.09
C ASN A 139 23.73 3.41 -14.76
N VAL A 140 22.61 3.01 -15.35
CA VAL A 140 21.99 1.68 -15.12
C VAL A 140 22.93 0.55 -15.53
N ASP A 141 23.68 0.71 -16.63
CA ASP A 141 24.62 -0.31 -17.11
C ASP A 141 25.73 -0.55 -16.11
N LYS A 142 26.31 0.53 -15.56
CA LYS A 142 27.33 0.45 -14.52
C LYS A 142 26.82 -0.19 -13.22
N ILE A 143 25.54 -0.01 -12.91
CA ILE A 143 24.91 -0.68 -11.77
C ILE A 143 24.74 -2.18 -12.06
N ASN A 144 24.28 -2.54 -13.25
CA ASN A 144 24.09 -3.92 -13.67
C ASN A 144 25.45 -4.67 -13.74
N GLU A 145 26.50 -4.04 -14.24
CA GLU A 145 27.85 -4.62 -14.21
C GLU A 145 28.32 -4.93 -12.78
N LYS A 146 28.10 -4.02 -11.83
CA LYS A 146 28.41 -4.26 -10.42
C LYS A 146 27.57 -5.39 -9.81
N ILE A 147 26.29 -5.49 -10.16
CA ILE A 147 25.43 -6.59 -9.71
C ILE A 147 25.94 -7.92 -10.25
N ILE A 148 26.33 -7.99 -11.52
CA ILE A 148 26.89 -9.20 -12.13
C ILE A 148 28.22 -9.59 -11.46
N ASP A 149 29.09 -8.64 -11.17
CA ASP A 149 30.36 -8.90 -10.48
C ASP A 149 30.15 -9.41 -9.05
N ILE A 150 29.20 -8.83 -8.31
CA ILE A 150 28.81 -9.31 -6.96
C ILE A 150 28.26 -10.75 -7.03
N ARG A 151 27.37 -11.05 -7.98
CA ARG A 151 26.81 -12.39 -8.17
C ARG A 151 27.90 -13.41 -8.45
N LYS A 152 28.87 -13.10 -9.32
CA LYS A 152 30.02 -13.98 -9.60
C LYS A 152 30.86 -14.23 -8.34
N LYS A 153 31.15 -13.19 -7.57
CA LYS A 153 31.91 -13.30 -6.31
C LYS A 153 31.20 -14.10 -5.24
N CYS A 154 29.88 -14.10 -5.23
CA CYS A 154 29.07 -14.84 -4.26
C CYS A 154 28.65 -16.24 -4.75
N ASN A 155 29.14 -16.72 -5.92
CA ASN A 155 28.73 -17.98 -6.55
C ASN A 155 27.19 -18.12 -6.70
N ILE A 156 26.46 -17.02 -6.91
CA ILE A 156 25.03 -17.04 -7.13
C ILE A 156 24.80 -17.25 -8.63
N GLU A 157 24.50 -18.49 -9.02
CA GLU A 157 24.10 -18.83 -10.37
C GLU A 157 22.73 -18.19 -10.72
N ASN A 158 22.54 -17.87 -12.02
CA ASN A 158 21.27 -17.36 -12.52
C ASN A 158 20.16 -18.41 -12.33
N THR A 159 19.29 -18.23 -11.36
CA THR A 159 17.98 -18.91 -11.31
C THR A 159 16.94 -18.01 -11.95
#